data_bd9cd02daf6a2062b3b5801b8427fb59
#
_entry.id   bd9cd02daf6a2062b3b5801b8427fb59
#
_cell.length_a   1.000
_cell.length_b   1.000
_cell.length_c   1.000
_cell.angle_alpha   90.00
_cell.angle_beta   90.00
_cell.angle_gamma   90.00
#
_symmetry.space_group_name_H-M   'P 1'
#
loop_
_entity.id
_entity.type
_entity.pdbx_description
1 polymer ?
#
loop_
_entity_poly.entity_id
_entity_poly.type
_entity_poly.pdbx_seq_one_letter_code
_entity_poly.pdbx_strand_id
1 'polypeptide(L)'
;MQPALGALREGVLYDLWGRFHRNDMRDVTVQQFMQRYHVDTKQAERVAKLAHQFAQEFLGDEIGEPALQMLDWTAKLHEIGISVAHSGYHKHAAYILANADMPGFSRKEQARLSLMALAQRGGLDKLQGQLKNSEDSVLAMSLRLAVLFYRNRSDIGMPALHGRFSGTKFH
;
A
#
# COMPACT_ATOMS: atom_id res chain seq x y z
N MET A 1 14.19 26.82 -21.86
CA MET A 1 13.22 27.09 -21.04
C MET A 1 12.76 28.50 -20.98
N GLN A 2 11.73 28.73 -20.46
CA GLN A 2 11.09 29.80 -20.53
C GLN A 2 11.14 30.64 -19.42
N PRO A 3 12.07 31.37 -19.31
CA PRO A 3 12.30 32.30 -18.22
C PRO A 3 11.19 33.29 -18.12
N ALA A 4 10.52 33.45 -19.19
CA ALA A 4 9.44 34.41 -19.19
C ALA A 4 8.30 34.07 -18.26
N LEU A 5 8.37 32.95 -17.66
CA LEU A 5 7.30 32.53 -16.79
C LEU A 5 7.27 33.27 -15.47
N GLY A 6 8.25 34.02 -15.16
CA GLY A 6 8.26 34.83 -13.97
C GLY A 6 8.44 34.06 -12.67
N ALA A 7 8.66 34.81 -11.60
CA ALA A 7 8.95 34.23 -10.29
C ALA A 7 7.83 33.40 -9.72
N LEU A 8 6.59 33.77 -10.04
CA LEU A 8 5.44 33.06 -9.54
C LEU A 8 5.38 31.63 -10.04
N ARG A 9 5.71 31.46 -11.31
CA ARG A 9 5.73 30.16 -11.92
C ARG A 9 6.89 29.32 -11.44
N GLU A 10 8.02 29.92 -11.16
CA GLU A 10 9.16 29.23 -10.60
C GLU A 10 8.81 28.57 -9.27
N GLY A 11 8.12 29.29 -8.38
CA GLY A 11 7.70 28.72 -7.10
C GLY A 11 6.81 27.52 -7.25
N VAL A 12 5.85 27.57 -8.17
CA VAL A 12 4.96 26.44 -8.45
C VAL A 12 5.73 25.26 -9.01
N LEU A 13 6.67 25.52 -9.93
CA LEU A 13 7.47 24.45 -10.53
C LEU A 13 8.35 23.75 -9.51
N TYR A 14 8.96 24.49 -8.60
CA TYR A 14 9.75 23.88 -7.53
C TYR A 14 8.90 23.01 -6.62
N ASP A 15 7.71 23.45 -6.30
CA ASP A 15 6.80 22.68 -5.45
C ASP A 15 6.40 21.36 -6.14
N LEU A 16 6.04 21.41 -7.40
CA LEU A 16 5.69 20.23 -8.18
C LEU A 16 6.88 19.30 -8.36
N TRP A 17 8.06 19.86 -8.63
CA TRP A 17 9.27 19.08 -8.79
C TRP A 17 9.64 18.36 -7.49
N GLY A 18 9.49 19.02 -6.36
CA GLY A 18 9.74 18.43 -5.07
C GLY A 18 8.83 17.25 -4.78
N ARG A 19 7.54 17.38 -5.09
CA ARG A 19 6.59 16.30 -4.91
C ARG A 19 6.90 15.11 -5.82
N PHE A 20 7.18 15.41 -7.09
CA PHE A 20 7.51 14.37 -8.06
C PHE A 20 8.76 13.61 -7.65
N HIS A 21 9.80 14.33 -7.26
CA HIS A 21 11.05 13.75 -6.83
C HIS A 21 10.90 12.87 -5.60
N ARG A 22 10.07 13.30 -4.67
CA ARG A 22 9.77 12.57 -3.45
C ARG A 22 9.04 11.28 -3.75
N ASN A 23 8.08 11.30 -4.67
CA ASN A 23 7.36 10.11 -5.10
C ASN A 23 8.29 9.13 -5.79
N ASP A 24 9.16 9.62 -6.68
CA ASP A 24 10.17 8.80 -7.33
C ASP A 24 11.07 8.10 -6.32
N MET A 25 11.49 8.83 -5.28
CA MET A 25 12.35 8.27 -4.26
C MET A 25 11.64 7.16 -3.49
N ARG A 26 10.37 7.34 -3.16
CA ARG A 26 9.58 6.32 -2.48
C ARG A 26 9.39 5.09 -3.37
N ASP A 27 9.09 5.29 -4.64
CA ASP A 27 8.94 4.20 -5.59
C ASP A 27 10.26 3.44 -5.76
N VAL A 28 11.37 4.14 -5.85
CA VAL A 28 12.70 3.53 -5.92
C VAL A 28 12.96 2.69 -4.67
N THR A 29 12.65 3.21 -3.51
CA THR A 29 12.81 2.48 -2.24
C THR A 29 11.98 1.21 -2.22
N VAL A 30 10.73 1.27 -2.67
CA VAL A 30 9.86 0.11 -2.76
C VAL A 30 10.46 -0.94 -3.70
N GLN A 31 10.94 -0.52 -4.87
CA GLN A 31 11.56 -1.44 -5.83
C GLN A 31 12.82 -2.08 -5.26
N GLN A 32 13.64 -1.31 -4.57
CA GLN A 32 14.84 -1.82 -3.92
C GLN A 32 14.51 -2.86 -2.85
N PHE A 33 13.45 -2.62 -2.08
CA PHE A 33 13.00 -3.58 -1.07
C PHE A 33 12.46 -4.85 -1.71
N MET A 34 11.72 -4.73 -2.80
CA MET A 34 11.23 -5.90 -3.53
C MET A 34 12.39 -6.77 -4.01
N GLN A 35 13.45 -6.15 -4.52
CA GLN A 35 14.65 -6.86 -4.98
C GLN A 35 15.41 -7.47 -3.80
N ARG A 36 15.61 -6.70 -2.75
CA ARG A 36 16.37 -7.14 -1.57
C ARG A 36 15.75 -8.36 -0.91
N TYR A 37 14.44 -8.37 -0.82
CA TYR A 37 13.70 -9.44 -0.13
C TYR A 37 13.13 -10.47 -1.09
N HIS A 38 13.55 -10.44 -2.35
CA HIS A 38 13.16 -11.43 -3.38
C HIS A 38 11.65 -11.60 -3.52
N VAL A 39 10.95 -10.48 -3.58
CA VAL A 39 9.50 -10.47 -3.72
C VAL A 39 9.10 -11.06 -5.06
N ASP A 40 8.07 -11.89 -5.07
CA ASP A 40 7.42 -12.36 -6.29
C ASP A 40 6.68 -11.16 -6.91
N THR A 41 7.27 -10.56 -7.93
CA THR A 41 6.76 -9.34 -8.54
C THR A 41 5.40 -9.54 -9.20
N LYS A 42 5.19 -10.71 -9.79
CA LYS A 42 3.90 -11.03 -10.42
C LYS A 42 2.79 -11.10 -9.38
N GLN A 43 3.06 -11.75 -8.26
CA GLN A 43 2.12 -11.81 -7.16
C GLN A 43 1.86 -10.42 -6.57
N ALA A 44 2.90 -9.64 -6.40
CA ALA A 44 2.77 -8.28 -5.88
C ALA A 44 1.88 -7.41 -6.76
N GLU A 45 2.06 -7.52 -8.08
CA GLU A 45 1.25 -6.77 -9.03
C GLU A 45 -0.21 -7.22 -9.05
N ARG A 46 -0.46 -8.52 -8.99
CA ARG A 46 -1.83 -9.07 -8.92
C ARG A 46 -2.55 -8.55 -7.69
N VAL A 47 -1.89 -8.64 -6.56
CA VAL A 47 -2.47 -8.20 -5.29
C VAL A 47 -2.69 -6.69 -5.28
N ALA A 48 -1.72 -5.92 -5.77
CA ALA A 48 -1.84 -4.47 -5.85
C ALA A 48 -3.03 -4.05 -6.72
N LYS A 49 -3.15 -4.66 -7.88
CA LYS A 49 -4.23 -4.34 -8.81
C LYS A 49 -5.60 -4.66 -8.23
N LEU A 50 -5.73 -5.85 -7.64
CA LEU A 50 -7.01 -6.27 -7.06
C LEU A 50 -7.36 -5.44 -5.81
N ALA A 51 -6.38 -5.17 -4.96
CA ALA A 51 -6.61 -4.33 -3.78
C ALA A 51 -7.08 -2.94 -4.18
N HIS A 52 -6.48 -2.37 -5.24
CA HIS A 52 -6.89 -1.09 -5.79
C HIS A 52 -8.35 -1.12 -6.26
N GLN A 53 -8.74 -2.18 -6.96
CA GLN A 53 -10.12 -2.35 -7.42
C GLN A 53 -11.09 -2.41 -6.25
N PHE A 54 -10.77 -3.19 -5.22
CA PHE A 54 -11.61 -3.29 -4.03
C PHE A 54 -11.73 -1.94 -3.32
N ALA A 55 -10.62 -1.23 -3.18
CA ALA A 55 -10.65 0.07 -2.51
C ALA A 55 -11.54 1.07 -3.27
N GLN A 56 -11.47 1.08 -4.58
CA GLN A 56 -12.32 1.94 -5.41
C GLN A 56 -13.79 1.54 -5.31
N GLU A 57 -14.06 0.24 -5.26
CA GLU A 57 -15.41 -0.27 -5.13
C GLU A 57 -16.04 0.14 -3.78
N PHE A 58 -15.25 0.09 -2.71
CA PHE A 58 -15.76 0.36 -1.36
C PHE A 58 -15.84 1.84 -1.01
N LEU A 59 -14.91 2.63 -1.48
CA LEU A 59 -14.82 4.06 -1.16
C LEU A 59 -15.30 4.97 -2.31
N GLY A 60 -15.45 4.40 -3.50
CA GLY A 60 -15.85 5.16 -4.67
C GLY A 60 -14.84 6.25 -5.02
N ASP A 61 -15.34 7.36 -5.53
CA ASP A 61 -14.49 8.47 -5.94
C ASP A 61 -13.95 9.29 -4.76
N GLU A 62 -14.35 8.95 -3.55
CA GLU A 62 -13.88 9.64 -2.35
C GLU A 62 -12.45 9.27 -1.98
N ILE A 63 -11.95 8.14 -2.53
CA ILE A 63 -10.61 7.72 -2.21
C ILE A 63 -9.58 8.61 -2.89
N GLY A 64 -8.68 9.17 -2.10
CA GLY A 64 -7.64 10.06 -2.61
C GLY A 64 -6.44 9.31 -3.16
N GLU A 65 -5.71 9.99 -4.04
CA GLU A 65 -4.50 9.45 -4.62
C GLU A 65 -3.46 8.99 -3.58
N PRO A 66 -3.23 9.75 -2.49
CA PRO A 66 -2.28 9.30 -1.47
C PRO A 66 -2.66 7.98 -0.81
N ALA A 67 -3.95 7.73 -0.62
CA ALA A 67 -4.43 6.49 -0.04
C ALA A 67 -4.19 5.31 -0.98
N LEU A 68 -4.50 5.49 -2.26
CA LEU A 68 -4.26 4.47 -3.29
C LEU A 68 -2.78 4.16 -3.43
N GLN A 69 -1.95 5.18 -3.36
CA GLN A 69 -0.50 5.02 -3.43
C GLN A 69 0.03 4.23 -2.24
N MET A 70 -0.46 4.53 -1.05
CA MET A 70 -0.12 3.78 0.16
C MET A 70 -0.51 2.31 0.04
N LEU A 71 -1.68 2.05 -0.49
CA LEU A 71 -2.17 0.69 -0.72
C LEU A 71 -1.29 -0.05 -1.73
N ASP A 72 -0.91 0.60 -2.81
CA ASP A 72 -0.03 0.03 -3.84
C ASP A 72 1.33 -0.37 -3.26
N TRP A 73 1.96 0.52 -2.51
CA TRP A 73 3.24 0.23 -1.87
C TRP A 73 3.12 -0.92 -0.88
N THR A 74 2.06 -0.92 -0.08
CA THR A 74 1.84 -1.99 0.90
C THR A 74 1.64 -3.33 0.20
N ALA A 75 0.87 -3.36 -0.88
CA ALA A 75 0.66 -4.57 -1.66
C ALA A 75 1.97 -5.11 -2.23
N LYS A 76 2.81 -4.24 -2.74
CA LYS A 76 4.12 -4.62 -3.28
C LYS A 76 5.06 -5.16 -2.20
N LEU A 77 4.92 -4.70 -0.97
CA LEU A 77 5.81 -5.04 0.13
C LEU A 77 5.22 -6.05 1.11
N HIS A 78 3.99 -6.52 0.87
CA HIS A 78 3.30 -7.35 1.85
C HIS A 78 3.98 -8.70 2.11
N GLU A 79 4.77 -9.19 1.19
CA GLU A 79 5.44 -10.49 1.32
C GLU A 79 6.92 -10.40 1.69
N ILE A 80 7.45 -9.20 1.95
CA ILE A 80 8.88 -9.08 2.25
C ILE A 80 9.29 -9.87 3.48
N GLY A 81 8.37 -10.14 4.39
CA GLY A 81 8.63 -10.93 5.58
C GLY A 81 8.90 -12.41 5.31
N ILE A 82 8.53 -12.92 4.14
CA ILE A 82 8.79 -14.31 3.76
C ILE A 82 10.29 -14.62 3.78
N SER A 83 11.12 -13.63 3.46
CA SER A 83 12.58 -13.78 3.52
C SER A 83 13.08 -14.12 4.92
N VAL A 84 12.35 -13.74 5.95
CA VAL A 84 12.70 -14.05 7.34
C VAL A 84 12.16 -15.43 7.69
N ALA A 85 10.86 -15.63 7.54
CA ALA A 85 10.20 -16.90 7.75
C ALA A 85 8.83 -16.86 7.11
N HIS A 86 8.39 -17.99 6.56
CA HIS A 86 7.08 -18.10 5.96
C HIS A 86 5.98 -17.99 7.00
N SER A 87 6.20 -18.62 8.15
CA SER A 87 5.25 -18.54 9.26
C SER A 87 5.24 -17.14 9.85
N GLY A 88 4.04 -16.55 9.91
CA GLY A 88 3.90 -15.20 10.46
C GLY A 88 4.58 -14.12 9.62
N TYR A 89 4.70 -14.32 8.32
CA TYR A 89 5.45 -13.38 7.47
C TYR A 89 4.88 -11.96 7.51
N HIS A 90 3.59 -11.80 7.77
CA HIS A 90 2.97 -10.48 7.91
C HIS A 90 3.56 -9.70 9.10
N LYS A 91 3.90 -10.40 10.17
CA LYS A 91 4.55 -9.79 11.34
C LYS A 91 5.99 -9.39 11.01
N HIS A 92 6.70 -10.22 10.27
CA HIS A 92 8.07 -9.91 9.84
C HIS A 92 8.08 -8.73 8.88
N ALA A 93 7.13 -8.68 7.95
CA ALA A 93 6.99 -7.54 7.04
C ALA A 93 6.72 -6.26 7.82
N ALA A 94 5.81 -6.30 8.79
CA ALA A 94 5.50 -5.13 9.61
C ALA A 94 6.73 -4.63 10.37
N TYR A 95 7.51 -5.54 10.93
CA TYR A 95 8.73 -5.18 11.66
C TYR A 95 9.75 -4.51 10.73
N ILE A 96 9.98 -5.09 9.57
CA ILE A 96 10.92 -4.52 8.59
C ILE A 96 10.47 -3.12 8.19
N LEU A 97 9.20 -2.94 7.86
CA LEU A 97 8.68 -1.65 7.41
C LEU A 97 8.73 -0.59 8.52
N ALA A 98 8.56 -0.99 9.76
CA ALA A 98 8.62 -0.05 10.89
C ALA A 98 10.05 0.38 11.23
N ASN A 99 11.04 -0.46 10.97
CA ASN A 99 12.40 -0.26 11.48
C ASN A 99 13.47 -0.06 10.42
N ALA A 100 13.21 -0.41 9.18
CA ALA A 100 14.20 -0.30 8.11
C ALA A 100 14.41 1.15 7.71
N ASP A 101 15.58 1.41 7.12
CA ASP A 101 15.86 2.70 6.51
C ASP A 101 15.17 2.74 5.14
N MET A 102 14.18 3.60 5.01
CA MET A 102 13.37 3.73 3.80
C MET A 102 13.44 5.16 3.26
N PRO A 103 14.44 5.45 2.42
CA PRO A 103 14.59 6.81 1.88
C PRO A 103 13.31 7.30 1.19
N GLY A 104 12.94 8.53 1.46
CA GLY A 104 11.75 9.16 0.92
C GLY A 104 10.50 9.01 1.78
N PHE A 105 10.47 8.00 2.64
CA PHE A 105 9.34 7.79 3.56
C PHE A 105 9.56 8.49 4.89
N SER A 106 8.52 9.15 5.37
CA SER A 106 8.53 9.68 6.73
C SER A 106 8.30 8.53 7.73
N ARG A 107 8.62 8.77 9.00
CA ARG A 107 8.35 7.78 10.04
C ARG A 107 6.87 7.48 10.16
N LYS A 108 6.04 8.47 9.94
CA LYS A 108 4.58 8.31 9.97
C LYS A 108 4.11 7.42 8.81
N GLU A 109 4.67 7.61 7.63
CA GLU A 109 4.37 6.77 6.48
C GLU A 109 4.84 5.34 6.70
N GLN A 110 6.02 5.14 7.27
CA GLN A 110 6.52 3.81 7.59
C GLN A 110 5.64 3.10 8.61
N ALA A 111 5.18 3.83 9.62
CA ALA A 111 4.27 3.27 10.62
C ALA A 111 2.95 2.83 9.98
N ARG A 112 2.45 3.61 9.03
CA ARG A 112 1.23 3.28 8.31
C ARG A 112 1.41 2.05 7.43
N LEU A 113 2.51 1.99 6.66
CA LEU A 113 2.85 0.81 5.86
C LEU A 113 2.95 -0.44 6.73
N SER A 114 3.63 -0.33 7.85
CA SER A 114 3.80 -1.43 8.80
C SER A 114 2.47 -1.95 9.32
N LEU A 115 1.59 -1.04 9.73
CA LEU A 115 0.28 -1.41 10.23
C LEU A 115 -0.57 -2.10 9.18
N MET A 116 -0.56 -1.59 7.95
CA MET A 116 -1.31 -2.20 6.86
C MET A 116 -0.76 -3.57 6.49
N ALA A 117 0.56 -3.74 6.48
CA ALA A 117 1.18 -5.04 6.23
C ALA A 117 0.82 -6.05 7.32
N LEU A 118 0.75 -5.59 8.57
CA LEU A 118 0.34 -6.45 9.69
C LEU A 118 -1.12 -6.88 9.54
N ALA A 119 -1.96 -6.00 9.03
CA ALA A 119 -3.40 -6.24 8.89
C ALA A 119 -3.76 -7.21 7.76
N GLN A 120 -2.81 -7.58 6.91
CA GLN A 120 -3.11 -8.49 5.79
C GLN A 120 -3.50 -9.90 6.22
N ARG A 121 -3.12 -10.33 7.42
CA ARG A 121 -3.41 -11.66 7.94
C ARG A 121 -3.66 -11.60 9.44
N GLY A 122 -4.19 -12.72 9.96
CA GLY A 122 -4.41 -12.84 11.39
C GLY A 122 -5.67 -12.15 11.88
N GLY A 123 -5.83 -12.06 13.17
CA GLY A 123 -6.99 -11.42 13.78
C GLY A 123 -6.94 -9.91 13.68
N LEU A 124 -8.05 -9.29 13.38
CA LEU A 124 -8.15 -7.84 13.28
C LEU A 124 -8.43 -7.16 14.62
N ASP A 125 -8.82 -7.94 15.62
CA ASP A 125 -9.22 -7.40 16.93
C ASP A 125 -8.14 -6.52 17.56
N LYS A 126 -6.90 -6.98 17.45
CA LYS A 126 -5.77 -6.24 18.01
C LYS A 126 -5.43 -4.97 17.25
N LEU A 127 -5.94 -4.84 16.04
CA LEU A 127 -5.63 -3.73 15.16
C LEU A 127 -6.72 -2.68 15.10
N GLN A 128 -7.91 -2.99 15.60
CA GLN A 128 -9.04 -2.07 15.55
C GLN A 128 -8.75 -0.73 16.21
N GLY A 129 -8.04 -0.74 17.32
CA GLY A 129 -7.64 0.49 17.99
C GLY A 129 -6.54 1.27 17.29
N GLN A 130 -5.83 0.63 16.37
CA GLN A 130 -4.71 1.24 15.65
C GLN A 130 -5.10 1.75 14.27
N LEU A 131 -6.15 1.17 13.68
CA LEU A 131 -6.72 1.67 12.42
C LEU A 131 -7.63 2.83 12.75
N LYS A 132 -7.05 4.02 12.74
CA LYS A 132 -7.66 5.21 13.34
C LYS A 132 -8.82 5.80 12.55
N ASN A 133 -8.99 5.45 11.30
CA ASN A 133 -10.07 6.01 10.48
C ASN A 133 -10.66 4.95 9.57
N SER A 134 -11.81 5.27 9.00
CA SER A 134 -12.52 4.35 8.11
C SER A 134 -11.74 4.08 6.82
N GLU A 135 -11.00 5.06 6.33
CA GLU A 135 -10.19 4.90 5.13
C GLU A 135 -9.14 3.82 5.32
N ASP A 136 -8.35 3.90 6.38
CA ASP A 136 -7.31 2.91 6.67
C ASP A 136 -7.90 1.51 6.85
N SER A 137 -9.06 1.42 7.49
CA SER A 137 -9.75 0.13 7.66
C SER A 137 -10.16 -0.47 6.32
N VAL A 138 -10.65 0.35 5.40
CA VAL A 138 -11.04 -0.11 4.07
C VAL A 138 -9.82 -0.50 3.25
N LEU A 139 -8.74 0.27 3.33
CA LEU A 139 -7.49 -0.08 2.63
C LEU A 139 -6.95 -1.41 3.14
N ALA A 140 -6.91 -1.61 4.44
CA ALA A 140 -6.45 -2.86 5.04
C ALA A 140 -7.32 -4.04 4.63
N MET A 141 -8.63 -3.85 4.61
CA MET A 141 -9.56 -4.89 4.17
C MET A 141 -9.39 -5.21 2.69
N SER A 142 -9.22 -4.18 1.87
CA SER A 142 -8.98 -4.36 0.43
C SER A 142 -7.73 -5.18 0.16
N LEU A 143 -6.65 -4.88 0.87
CA LEU A 143 -5.41 -5.64 0.77
C LEU A 143 -5.62 -7.09 1.24
N ARG A 144 -6.28 -7.27 2.37
CA ARG A 144 -6.54 -8.59 2.95
C ARG A 144 -7.34 -9.48 2.00
N LEU A 145 -8.37 -8.94 1.40
CA LEU A 145 -9.19 -9.68 0.42
C LEU A 145 -8.39 -10.04 -0.82
N ALA A 146 -7.58 -9.11 -1.32
CA ALA A 146 -6.73 -9.36 -2.48
C ALA A 146 -5.71 -10.46 -2.21
N VAL A 147 -5.10 -10.46 -1.02
CA VAL A 147 -4.15 -11.49 -0.60
C VAL A 147 -4.83 -12.85 -0.53
N LEU A 148 -6.02 -12.91 0.06
CA LEU A 148 -6.79 -14.15 0.15
C LEU A 148 -7.16 -14.68 -1.23
N PHE A 149 -7.55 -13.79 -2.14
CA PHE A 149 -7.98 -14.17 -3.48
C PHE A 149 -6.85 -14.81 -4.28
N TYR A 150 -5.65 -14.24 -4.19
CA TYR A 150 -4.50 -14.74 -4.93
C TYR A 150 -3.59 -15.66 -4.14
N ARG A 151 -4.15 -16.33 -3.13
CA ARG A 151 -3.38 -17.22 -2.26
C ARG A 151 -2.63 -18.32 -3.02
N ASN A 152 -3.20 -18.79 -4.12
CA ASN A 152 -2.60 -19.86 -4.92
C ASN A 152 -1.63 -19.34 -6.00
N ARG A 153 -1.38 -18.02 -6.05
CA ARG A 153 -0.44 -17.39 -6.99
C ARG A 153 -0.75 -17.65 -8.46
N SER A 154 -2.01 -17.83 -8.81
CA SER A 154 -2.40 -18.02 -10.20
C SER A 154 -3.32 -16.91 -10.66
N ASP A 155 -3.27 -16.61 -11.97
CA ASP A 155 -4.18 -15.65 -12.56
C ASP A 155 -5.56 -16.31 -12.68
N ILE A 156 -6.46 -15.89 -11.83
CA ILE A 156 -7.82 -16.37 -11.83
C ILE A 156 -8.69 -15.33 -12.52
N GLY A 157 -9.48 -15.76 -13.49
CA GLY A 157 -10.47 -14.87 -14.09
C GLY A 157 -11.38 -14.34 -12.99
N MET A 158 -11.39 -13.02 -12.84
CA MET A 158 -12.13 -12.40 -11.77
C MET A 158 -13.61 -12.38 -12.08
N PRO A 159 -14.43 -13.00 -11.26
CA PRO A 159 -15.85 -12.68 -11.30
C PRO A 159 -16.01 -11.22 -10.84
N ALA A 160 -17.02 -10.55 -11.37
CA ALA A 160 -17.32 -9.20 -10.91
C ALA A 160 -17.78 -9.30 -9.46
N LEU A 161 -16.90 -8.90 -8.55
CA LEU A 161 -17.22 -8.87 -7.15
C LEU A 161 -17.71 -7.47 -6.80
N HIS A 162 -18.98 -7.39 -6.42
CA HIS A 162 -19.56 -6.15 -5.96
C HIS A 162 -19.72 -6.25 -4.46
N GLY A 163 -18.94 -5.47 -3.74
CA GLY A 163 -19.05 -5.37 -2.31
C GLY A 163 -19.41 -3.94 -1.90
N ARG A 164 -20.19 -3.79 -0.87
CA ARG A 164 -20.43 -2.50 -0.26
C ARG A 164 -19.96 -2.53 1.17
N PHE A 165 -19.21 -1.50 1.53
CA PHE A 165 -18.87 -1.30 2.93
C PHE A 165 -20.10 -0.74 3.64
N SER A 166 -20.58 -1.45 4.64
CA SER A 166 -21.75 -1.05 5.38
C SER A 166 -21.39 -1.06 6.86
N GLY A 167 -21.25 0.09 7.43
CA GLY A 167 -20.90 0.23 8.84
C GLY A 167 -19.55 -0.42 9.14
N THR A 168 -19.51 -1.24 10.19
CA THR A 168 -18.30 -1.94 10.60
C THR A 168 -18.23 -3.36 10.07
N LYS A 169 -19.23 -3.81 9.34
CA LYS A 169 -19.27 -5.16 8.81
C LYS A 169 -19.06 -5.17 7.33
N PHE A 170 -18.21 -6.07 6.89
CA PHE A 170 -17.95 -6.31 5.49
C PHE A 170 -18.49 -7.67 5.11
N HIS A 171 -19.28 -7.70 4.06
CA HIS A 171 -19.85 -8.94 3.55
C HIS A 171 -19.34 -9.26 2.17
#